data_2a3de2f9cabcb3b1b64bbc7d9451c020
#
_entry.id   2a3de2f9cabcb3b1b64bbc7d9451c020
#
_cell.length_a   1.000
_cell.length_b   1.000
_cell.length_c   1.000
_cell.angle_alpha   90.00
_cell.angle_beta   90.00
_cell.angle_gamma   90.00
#
_symmetry.space_group_name_H-M   'P 1'
#
loop_
_entity.id
_entity.type
_entity.pdbx_description
1 polymer ?
#
loop_
_entity_poly.entity_id
_entity_poly.type
_entity_poly.pdbx_seq_one_letter_code
_entity_poly.pdbx_strand_id
1 'polypeptide(L)'
;MDEHIVVWGGRAITMKGGFADVNENDLTFFTNKHNNYATREAIDQLSQRYGLFARDEAFSSEAVSWQAGVKRWMKERFYNRLPFWAGPLGYFLYRYFLQLGFLDGRPGLIYHFLQGFWYRFLVGAKVVELEAEIASCVTNNERIARLKALTGLSLDKSA
;
A
#
# COMPACT_ATOMS: atom_id res chain seq x y z
N MET A 1 0.80 5.47 1.95
CA MET A 1 0.40 5.45 3.36
C MET A 1 -0.24 6.79 3.62
N ASP A 2 -1.55 6.82 3.73
CA ASP A 2 -2.29 8.05 4.02
C ASP A 2 -2.24 8.23 5.55
N GLU A 3 -1.55 9.28 6.00
CA GLU A 3 -1.51 9.62 7.41
C GLU A 3 -2.88 10.20 7.79
N HIS A 4 -3.65 9.46 8.56
CA HIS A 4 -4.89 9.96 9.11
C HIS A 4 -4.59 10.91 10.27
N ILE A 5 -4.72 12.21 10.00
CA ILE A 5 -4.60 13.24 11.04
C ILE A 5 -5.90 13.25 11.84
N VAL A 6 -5.84 12.84 13.10
CA VAL A 6 -6.98 12.91 14.02
C VAL A 6 -6.82 14.14 14.90
N VAL A 7 -7.78 15.06 14.82
CA VAL A 7 -7.81 16.26 15.64
C VAL A 7 -8.79 16.05 16.81
N TRP A 8 -8.28 16.15 18.02
CA TRP A 8 -9.07 16.04 19.24
C TRP A 8 -9.41 17.42 19.76
N GLY A 9 -10.70 17.72 19.81
CA GLY A 9 -11.23 19.00 20.30
C GLY A 9 -11.13 20.14 19.28
N GLY A 10 -11.75 21.27 19.59
CA GLY A 10 -11.79 22.44 18.73
C GLY A 10 -12.99 22.48 17.79
N ARG A 11 -13.06 23.55 16.98
CA ARG A 11 -14.12 23.76 15.99
C ARG A 11 -13.58 23.55 14.58
N ALA A 12 -14.14 22.59 13.86
CA ALA A 12 -13.83 22.40 12.45
C ALA A 12 -14.54 23.44 11.59
N ILE A 13 -13.82 24.08 10.67
CA ILE A 13 -14.37 24.99 9.66
C ILE A 13 -14.04 24.47 8.27
N THR A 14 -15.00 24.53 7.36
CA THR A 14 -14.78 24.23 5.96
C THR A 14 -14.27 25.46 5.23
N MET A 15 -13.07 25.39 4.67
CA MET A 15 -12.52 26.46 3.84
C MET A 15 -13.12 26.37 2.44
N LYS A 16 -13.49 27.52 1.87
CA LYS A 16 -13.93 27.62 0.47
C LYS A 16 -12.67 27.78 -0.39
N GLY A 17 -12.46 26.87 -1.32
CA GLY A 17 -11.32 26.89 -2.26
C GLY A 17 -10.78 25.48 -2.53
N GLY A 18 -9.94 25.35 -3.53
CA GLY A 18 -9.20 24.12 -3.82
C GLY A 18 -7.90 24.08 -3.03
N PHE A 19 -7.44 22.88 -2.74
CA PHE A 19 -6.09 22.61 -2.27
C PHE A 19 -5.30 21.94 -3.39
N ALA A 20 -4.12 22.47 -3.73
CA ALA A 20 -3.21 21.86 -4.68
C ALA A 20 -1.91 21.52 -3.97
N ASP A 21 -1.56 20.24 -3.97
CA ASP A 21 -0.23 19.77 -3.56
C ASP A 21 0.65 19.71 -4.82
N VAL A 22 1.56 20.66 -4.94
CA VAL A 22 2.49 20.75 -6.08
C VAL A 22 3.83 20.16 -5.66
N ASN A 23 4.13 18.97 -6.18
CA ASN A 23 5.40 18.32 -5.95
C ASN A 23 6.40 18.70 -7.06
N GLU A 24 7.38 19.55 -6.72
CA GLU A 24 8.43 20.01 -7.64
C GLU A 24 9.67 19.09 -7.69
N ASN A 25 9.64 17.96 -6.97
CA ASN A 25 10.76 17.00 -6.99
C ASN A 25 10.81 16.22 -8.30
N ASP A 26 12.03 15.80 -8.65
CA ASP A 26 12.30 15.02 -9.85
C ASP A 26 11.82 13.55 -9.76
N LEU A 27 11.95 12.85 -10.86
CA LEU A 27 11.55 11.45 -10.98
C LEU A 27 12.42 10.53 -10.10
N THR A 28 13.68 10.87 -9.87
CA THR A 28 14.60 10.13 -8.99
C THR A 28 14.10 10.17 -7.55
N PHE A 29 13.75 11.36 -7.08
CA PHE A 29 13.14 11.52 -5.76
C PHE A 29 11.84 10.73 -5.64
N PHE A 30 10.96 10.83 -6.65
CA PHE A 30 9.70 10.10 -6.68
C PHE A 30 9.91 8.58 -6.55
N THR A 31 10.79 8.01 -7.38
CA THR A 31 11.02 6.56 -7.38
C THR A 31 11.68 6.08 -6.09
N ASN A 32 12.64 6.81 -5.54
CA ASN A 32 13.28 6.49 -4.27
C ASN A 32 12.28 6.53 -3.11
N LYS A 33 11.45 7.57 -3.05
CA LYS A 33 10.39 7.70 -2.04
C LYS A 33 9.42 6.52 -2.11
N HIS A 34 8.94 6.19 -3.30
CA HIS A 34 8.00 5.08 -3.50
C HIS A 34 8.63 3.71 -3.29
N ASN A 35 9.93 3.54 -3.58
CA ASN A 35 10.65 2.32 -3.23
C ASN A 35 10.67 2.08 -1.71
N ASN A 36 10.90 3.13 -0.92
CA ASN A 36 10.85 3.05 0.54
C ASN A 36 9.43 2.75 1.05
N TYR A 37 8.41 3.39 0.46
CA TYR A 37 7.01 3.12 0.80
C TYR A 37 6.61 1.68 0.44
N ALA A 38 7.04 1.18 -0.71
CA ALA A 38 6.76 -0.19 -1.12
C ALA A 38 7.34 -1.22 -0.14
N THR A 39 8.52 -0.96 0.45
CA THR A 39 9.10 -1.82 1.48
C THR A 39 8.25 -1.84 2.74
N ARG A 40 7.80 -0.67 3.22
CA ARG A 40 6.92 -0.58 4.40
C ARG A 40 5.58 -1.26 4.17
N GLU A 41 4.95 -1.01 3.01
CA GLU A 41 3.67 -1.64 2.66
C GLU A 41 3.79 -3.16 2.51
N ALA A 42 4.91 -3.67 1.99
CA ALA A 42 5.18 -5.10 1.93
C ALA A 42 5.29 -5.72 3.33
N ILE A 43 5.97 -5.05 4.27
CA ILE A 43 6.04 -5.49 5.66
C ILE A 43 4.66 -5.47 6.32
N ASP A 44 3.85 -4.44 6.10
CA ASP A 44 2.49 -4.34 6.63
C ASP A 44 1.62 -5.51 6.12
N GLN A 45 1.72 -5.86 4.84
CA GLN A 45 1.02 -7.01 4.28
C GLN A 45 1.47 -8.34 4.89
N LEU A 46 2.77 -8.54 5.09
CA LEU A 46 3.30 -9.72 5.76
C LEU A 46 2.90 -9.76 7.23
N SER A 47 2.91 -8.61 7.90
CA SER A 47 2.45 -8.48 9.29
C SER A 47 0.99 -8.88 9.45
N GLN A 48 0.13 -8.48 8.54
CA GLN A 48 -1.27 -8.87 8.54
C GLN A 48 -1.45 -10.37 8.21
N ARG A 49 -0.64 -10.92 7.29
CA ARG A 49 -0.70 -12.33 6.88
C ARG A 49 -0.27 -13.28 7.99
N TYR A 50 0.82 -12.94 8.68
CA TYR A 50 1.43 -13.78 9.71
C TYR A 50 1.07 -13.39 11.15
N GLY A 51 0.32 -12.30 11.34
CA GLY A 51 -0.01 -11.79 12.68
C GLY A 51 1.25 -11.41 13.47
N LEU A 52 2.19 -10.69 12.85
CA LEU A 52 3.50 -10.40 13.47
C LEU A 52 3.38 -9.40 14.63
N PHE A 53 2.43 -8.47 14.55
CA PHE A 53 2.17 -7.44 15.55
C PHE A 53 0.74 -7.57 16.07
N ALA A 54 0.54 -7.23 17.34
CA ALA A 54 -0.80 -7.12 17.90
C ALA A 54 -1.57 -6.04 17.12
N ARG A 55 -2.79 -6.36 16.70
CA ARG A 55 -3.66 -5.43 16.00
C ARG A 55 -4.14 -4.40 17.02
N ASP A 56 -3.90 -3.12 16.76
CA ASP A 56 -4.59 -2.07 17.49
C ASP A 56 -6.07 -2.14 17.16
N GLU A 57 -6.88 -2.58 18.12
CA GLU A 57 -8.35 -2.70 17.97
C GLU A 57 -9.04 -1.33 17.77
N ALA A 58 -8.32 -0.24 17.99
CA ALA A 58 -8.84 1.12 17.87
C ALA A 58 -9.32 1.49 16.44
N PHE A 59 -8.87 0.77 15.41
CA PHE A 59 -9.26 1.02 14.02
C PHE A 59 -10.22 -0.04 13.44
N SER A 60 -10.73 -0.96 14.25
CA SER A 60 -11.64 -2.04 13.78
C SER A 60 -13.13 -1.67 13.76
N SER A 61 -13.50 -0.43 14.08
CA SER A 61 -14.90 0.03 14.03
C SER A 61 -15.34 0.50 12.63
N GLU A 62 -14.88 -0.13 11.55
CA GLU A 62 -15.63 -0.04 10.32
C GLU A 62 -16.92 -0.83 10.50
N ALA A 63 -18.01 -0.10 10.62
CA ALA A 63 -19.35 -0.67 10.53
C ALA A 63 -19.36 -1.65 9.35
N VAL A 64 -19.74 -2.90 9.62
CA VAL A 64 -19.87 -3.97 8.61
C VAL A 64 -20.97 -3.53 7.64
N SER A 65 -20.59 -2.69 6.66
CA SER A 65 -21.47 -2.36 5.56
C SER A 65 -21.49 -3.53 4.59
N TRP A 66 -22.61 -3.80 3.94
CA TRP A 66 -22.73 -4.81 2.89
C TRP A 66 -21.63 -4.64 1.82
N GLN A 67 -21.26 -3.39 1.52
CA GLN A 67 -20.17 -3.06 0.59
C GLN A 67 -18.82 -3.61 1.06
N ALA A 68 -18.54 -3.64 2.36
CA ALA A 68 -17.34 -4.24 2.94
C ALA A 68 -17.35 -5.77 2.78
N GLY A 69 -18.51 -6.41 2.94
CA GLY A 69 -18.68 -7.84 2.72
C GLY A 69 -18.45 -8.26 1.27
N VAL A 70 -19.00 -7.52 0.31
CA VAL A 70 -18.78 -7.77 -1.13
C VAL A 70 -17.34 -7.55 -1.54
N LYS A 71 -16.71 -6.47 -1.06
CA LYS A 71 -15.28 -6.20 -1.28
C LYS A 71 -14.39 -7.29 -0.71
N ARG A 72 -14.71 -7.78 0.50
CA ARG A 72 -13.99 -8.88 1.15
C ARG A 72 -14.15 -10.19 0.39
N TRP A 73 -15.37 -10.55 -0.04
CA TRP A 73 -15.64 -11.73 -0.84
C TRP A 73 -14.92 -11.71 -2.19
N MET A 74 -14.95 -10.56 -2.91
CA MET A 74 -14.20 -10.37 -4.16
C MET A 74 -12.70 -10.48 -3.91
N LYS A 75 -12.18 -9.89 -2.83
CA LYS A 75 -10.76 -9.97 -2.46
C LYS A 75 -10.35 -11.42 -2.18
N GLU A 76 -11.12 -12.17 -1.42
CA GLU A 76 -10.78 -13.55 -1.04
C GLU A 76 -10.90 -14.54 -2.22
N ARG A 77 -11.86 -14.35 -3.12
CA ARG A 77 -12.12 -15.31 -4.20
C ARG A 77 -11.34 -15.05 -5.48
N PHE A 78 -11.05 -13.80 -5.81
CA PHE A 78 -10.34 -13.43 -7.03
C PHE A 78 -8.86 -13.14 -6.79
N TYR A 79 -8.52 -12.40 -5.74
CA TYR A 79 -7.14 -11.99 -5.50
C TYR A 79 -6.21 -13.15 -5.11
N ASN A 80 -6.71 -14.16 -4.39
CA ASN A 80 -5.88 -15.29 -3.95
C ASN A 80 -5.51 -16.27 -5.08
N ARG A 81 -6.14 -16.15 -6.26
CA ARG A 81 -5.85 -16.99 -7.44
C ARG A 81 -5.11 -16.24 -8.55
N LEU A 82 -5.09 -14.93 -8.50
CA LEU A 82 -4.40 -14.13 -9.52
C LEU A 82 -2.94 -13.93 -9.14
N PRO A 83 -2.01 -14.02 -10.10
CA PRO A 83 -0.63 -13.66 -9.85
C PRO A 83 -0.56 -12.20 -9.38
N PHE A 84 0.39 -11.91 -8.48
CA PHE A 84 0.50 -10.60 -7.82
C PHE A 84 0.54 -9.39 -8.77
N TRP A 85 1.00 -9.60 -10.00
CA TRP A 85 1.09 -8.56 -11.04
C TRP A 85 -0.23 -8.27 -11.76
N ALA A 86 -1.21 -9.19 -11.71
CA ALA A 86 -2.44 -9.05 -12.49
C ALA A 86 -3.34 -7.93 -11.98
N GLY A 87 -3.41 -7.74 -10.66
CA GLY A 87 -4.15 -6.63 -10.06
C GLY A 87 -3.60 -5.25 -10.47
N PRO A 88 -2.29 -4.99 -10.28
CA PRO A 88 -1.64 -3.77 -10.76
C PRO A 88 -1.84 -3.51 -12.24
N LEU A 89 -1.69 -4.54 -13.09
CA LEU A 89 -1.90 -4.42 -14.53
C LEU A 89 -3.35 -4.04 -14.86
N GLY A 90 -4.31 -4.74 -14.26
CA GLY A 90 -5.74 -4.43 -14.44
C GLY A 90 -6.10 -3.01 -14.01
N TYR A 91 -5.54 -2.55 -12.89
CA TYR A 91 -5.74 -1.18 -12.40
C TYR A 91 -5.15 -0.13 -13.34
N PHE A 92 -3.94 -0.37 -13.87
CA PHE A 92 -3.33 0.50 -14.88
C PHE A 92 -4.18 0.57 -16.15
N LEU A 93 -4.60 -0.58 -16.71
CA LEU A 93 -5.43 -0.64 -17.90
C LEU A 93 -6.77 0.08 -17.70
N TYR A 94 -7.41 -0.12 -16.54
CA TYR A 94 -8.62 0.58 -16.17
C TYR A 94 -8.42 2.11 -16.19
N ARG A 95 -7.39 2.62 -15.48
CA ARG A 95 -7.15 4.06 -15.39
C ARG A 95 -6.71 4.67 -16.72
N TYR A 96 -5.83 3.99 -17.43
CA TYR A 96 -5.24 4.54 -18.65
C TYR A 96 -6.20 4.51 -19.83
N PHE A 97 -6.94 3.41 -20.00
CA PHE A 97 -7.87 3.27 -21.13
C PHE A 97 -9.31 3.63 -20.77
N LEU A 98 -9.89 3.10 -19.70
CA LEU A 98 -11.32 3.32 -19.39
C LEU A 98 -11.58 4.69 -18.75
N GLN A 99 -10.64 5.23 -17.98
CA GLN A 99 -10.72 6.60 -17.47
C GLN A 99 -10.04 7.63 -18.41
N LEU A 100 -9.70 7.22 -19.63
CA LEU A 100 -9.13 8.08 -20.67
C LEU A 100 -7.82 8.77 -20.29
N GLY A 101 -7.03 8.18 -19.39
CA GLY A 101 -5.74 8.74 -18.94
C GLY A 101 -4.71 8.91 -20.09
N PHE A 102 -4.91 8.25 -21.23
CA PHE A 102 -4.09 8.45 -22.43
C PHE A 102 -4.27 9.85 -23.06
N LEU A 103 -5.38 10.54 -22.75
CA LEU A 103 -5.60 11.91 -23.20
C LEU A 103 -4.67 12.93 -22.56
N ASP A 104 -4.10 12.60 -21.39
CA ASP A 104 -3.12 13.44 -20.69
C ASP A 104 -1.72 13.39 -21.34
N GLY A 105 -1.58 12.71 -22.50
CA GLY A 105 -0.35 12.62 -23.24
C GLY A 105 0.78 11.89 -22.53
N ARG A 106 2.04 12.32 -22.79
CA ARG A 106 3.23 11.69 -22.20
C ARG A 106 3.29 11.79 -20.67
N PRO A 107 2.99 12.93 -20.03
CA PRO A 107 2.94 13.02 -18.58
C PRO A 107 1.92 12.07 -17.97
N GLY A 108 0.74 11.95 -18.58
CA GLY A 108 -0.30 11.01 -18.15
C GLY A 108 0.16 9.56 -18.21
N LEU A 109 0.84 9.16 -19.30
CA LEU A 109 1.40 7.80 -19.41
C LEU A 109 2.39 7.52 -18.27
N ILE A 110 3.34 8.44 -18.04
CA ILE A 110 4.35 8.29 -16.98
C ILE A 110 3.67 8.17 -15.62
N TYR A 111 2.75 9.07 -15.31
CA TYR A 111 2.03 9.06 -14.04
C TYR A 111 1.23 7.78 -13.82
N HIS A 112 0.39 7.40 -14.79
CA HIS A 112 -0.45 6.21 -14.66
C HIS A 112 0.37 4.92 -14.61
N PHE A 113 1.48 4.85 -15.34
CA PHE A 113 2.40 3.71 -15.26
C PHE A 113 3.08 3.62 -13.90
N LEU A 114 3.71 4.70 -13.44
CA LEU A 114 4.47 4.70 -12.20
C LEU A 114 3.57 4.52 -10.97
N GLN A 115 2.46 5.25 -10.89
CA GLN A 115 1.56 5.22 -9.75
C GLN A 115 0.55 4.07 -9.83
N GLY A 116 0.05 3.76 -11.02
CA GLY A 116 -0.98 2.75 -11.23
C GLY A 116 -0.46 1.33 -11.29
N PHE A 117 0.66 1.12 -11.98
CA PHE A 117 1.25 -0.21 -12.20
C PHE A 117 2.51 -0.44 -11.38
N TRP A 118 3.58 0.31 -11.66
CA TRP A 118 4.91 0.04 -11.12
C TRP A 118 4.96 -0.01 -9.60
N TYR A 119 4.40 0.97 -8.92
CA TYR A 119 4.40 1.01 -7.46
C TYR A 119 3.71 -0.21 -6.85
N ARG A 120 2.52 -0.54 -7.32
CA ARG A 120 1.74 -1.69 -6.83
C ARG A 120 2.41 -3.03 -7.17
N PHE A 121 3.01 -3.13 -8.34
CA PHE A 121 3.81 -4.28 -8.74
C PHE A 121 5.03 -4.44 -7.82
N LEU A 122 5.74 -3.34 -7.55
CA LEU A 122 6.91 -3.34 -6.67
C LEU A 122 6.56 -3.79 -5.25
N VAL A 123 5.43 -3.35 -4.70
CA VAL A 123 4.93 -3.85 -3.39
C VAL A 123 4.75 -5.37 -3.44
N GLY A 124 4.05 -5.88 -4.44
CA GLY A 124 3.84 -7.33 -4.58
C GLY A 124 5.14 -8.12 -4.76
N ALA A 125 6.09 -7.61 -5.54
CA ALA A 125 7.40 -8.22 -5.73
C ALA A 125 8.20 -8.27 -4.42
N LYS A 126 8.20 -7.17 -3.64
CA LYS A 126 8.83 -7.14 -2.30
C LYS A 126 8.15 -8.08 -1.31
N VAL A 127 6.84 -8.24 -1.37
CA VAL A 127 6.15 -9.25 -0.55
C VAL A 127 6.67 -10.65 -0.87
N VAL A 128 6.78 -11.00 -2.15
CA VAL A 128 7.29 -12.33 -2.57
C VAL A 128 8.73 -12.52 -2.11
N GLU A 129 9.60 -11.53 -2.30
CA GLU A 129 11.00 -11.54 -1.87
C GLU A 129 11.12 -11.74 -0.36
N LEU A 130 10.48 -10.88 0.43
CA LEU A 130 10.56 -10.91 1.89
C LEU A 130 9.90 -12.16 2.48
N GLU A 131 8.81 -12.64 1.87
CA GLU A 131 8.14 -13.89 2.29
C GLU A 131 9.06 -15.11 2.11
N ALA A 132 9.80 -15.19 1.00
CA ALA A 132 10.78 -16.25 0.79
C ALA A 132 11.90 -16.24 1.85
N GLU A 133 12.34 -15.05 2.26
CA GLU A 133 13.38 -14.87 3.28
C GLU A 133 12.94 -15.28 4.70
N ILE A 134 11.66 -15.17 5.02
CA ILE A 134 11.11 -15.55 6.33
C ILE A 134 10.49 -16.95 6.33
N ALA A 135 10.45 -17.63 5.19
CA ALA A 135 9.81 -18.95 5.06
C ALA A 135 10.40 -20.03 6.00
N SER A 136 11.69 -19.95 6.28
CA SER A 136 12.38 -20.87 7.20
C SER A 136 12.22 -20.52 8.68
N CYS A 137 11.70 -19.34 9.01
CA CYS A 137 11.53 -18.90 10.39
C CYS A 137 10.30 -19.58 11.02
N VAL A 138 10.50 -20.19 12.19
CA VAL A 138 9.44 -20.90 12.92
C VAL A 138 8.57 -19.92 13.72
N THR A 139 9.21 -18.97 14.41
CA THR A 139 8.54 -18.05 15.32
C THR A 139 8.36 -16.66 14.71
N ASN A 140 7.35 -15.92 15.19
CA ASN A 140 7.15 -14.52 14.75
C ASN A 140 8.30 -13.61 15.16
N ASN A 141 8.96 -13.88 16.30
CA ASN A 141 10.13 -13.11 16.71
C ASN A 141 11.30 -13.28 15.73
N GLU A 142 11.55 -14.49 15.24
CA GLU A 142 12.55 -14.75 14.21
C GLU A 142 12.20 -14.03 12.90
N ARG A 143 10.93 -14.07 12.46
CA ARG A 143 10.45 -13.35 11.26
C ARG A 143 10.68 -11.85 11.39
N ILE A 144 10.30 -11.25 12.51
CA ILE A 144 10.52 -9.83 12.79
C ILE A 144 12.01 -9.48 12.78
N ALA A 145 12.84 -10.27 13.46
CA ALA A 145 14.30 -10.06 13.48
C ALA A 145 14.89 -10.12 12.05
N ARG A 146 14.46 -11.10 11.24
CA ARG A 146 14.91 -11.25 9.86
C ARG A 146 14.47 -10.05 8.99
N LEU A 147 13.21 -9.64 9.07
CA LEU A 147 12.70 -8.47 8.36
C LEU A 147 13.44 -7.18 8.74
N LYS A 148 13.72 -6.97 10.04
CA LYS A 148 14.54 -5.84 10.51
C LYS A 148 15.93 -5.85 9.88
N ALA A 149 16.59 -7.01 9.87
CA ALA A 149 17.94 -7.15 9.32
C ALA A 149 18.00 -6.87 7.81
N LEU A 150 16.98 -7.30 7.06
CA LEU A 150 16.91 -7.12 5.61
C LEU A 150 16.55 -5.70 5.20
N THR A 151 15.67 -5.03 5.93
CA THR A 151 15.10 -3.75 5.51
C THR A 151 15.69 -2.54 6.22
N GLY A 152 16.39 -2.76 7.33
CA GLY A 152 16.92 -1.69 8.18
C GLY A 152 15.84 -0.87 8.90
N LEU A 153 14.57 -1.29 8.83
CA LEU A 153 13.48 -0.58 9.49
C LEU A 153 13.37 -1.02 10.96
N SER A 154 13.10 -0.06 11.86
CA SER A 154 12.72 -0.37 13.23
C SER A 154 11.27 -0.87 13.23
N LEU A 155 11.10 -2.18 13.48
CA LEU A 155 9.80 -2.85 13.55
C LEU A 155 9.44 -3.10 15.03
N ASP A 156 9.70 -2.13 15.89
CA ASP A 156 9.33 -2.24 17.29
C ASP A 156 7.83 -1.99 17.42
N LYS A 157 7.18 -2.74 18.31
CA LYS A 157 5.82 -2.43 18.72
C LYS A 157 5.80 -0.95 19.13
N SER A 158 5.14 -0.09 18.37
CA SER A 158 4.76 1.21 18.90
C SER A 158 3.88 0.95 20.11
N ALA A 159 4.42 1.35 21.27
CA ALA A 159 3.73 1.28 22.55
C ALA A 159 2.48 2.16 22.52
#